data_ed998fd7ec6ed15627c403862401bf5d
#
_entry.id   ed998fd7ec6ed15627c403862401bf5d
#
_cell.length_a   1.000
_cell.length_b   1.000
_cell.length_c   1.000
_cell.angle_alpha   90.00
_cell.angle_beta   90.00
_cell.angle_gamma   90.00
#
_symmetry.space_group_name_H-M   'P 1'
#
loop_
_entity.id
_entity.type
_entity.pdbx_description
1 polymer ?
#
loop_
_entity_poly.entity_id
_entity_poly.type
_entity_poly.pdbx_seq_one_letter_code
_entity_poly.pdbx_strand_id
1 'polypeptide(L)'
;AYYFRIRSTLKIREEAFEPGKTVRVYLPIPLEYAQVRNFRLLHTSMEPLRTAPPLWPQRTVCFETELTENSVFSIEYEFENHTPYIELDENRVTGAADAGKVLPDGSRLGNWLGEQLPQIRFTPFLKSLTEEVAGREENTLCRAKSIYE
;
A
#
# COMPACT_ATOMS: atom_id res chain seq x y z
N ALA A 1 15.84 -11.43 -7.99
CA ALA A 1 14.39 -11.57 -7.81
C ALA A 1 14.09 -12.68 -6.82
N TYR A 2 13.04 -12.50 -6.03
CA TYR A 2 12.53 -13.49 -5.08
C TYR A 2 11.12 -13.89 -5.49
N TYR A 3 10.81 -15.17 -5.40
CA TYR A 3 9.48 -15.70 -5.65
C TYR A 3 8.72 -15.87 -4.33
N PHE A 4 7.49 -15.36 -4.28
CA PHE A 4 6.62 -15.46 -3.12
C PHE A 4 5.33 -16.17 -3.48
N ARG A 5 4.90 -17.08 -2.62
CA ARG A 5 3.56 -17.65 -2.61
C ARG A 5 2.94 -17.40 -1.24
N ILE A 6 1.81 -16.72 -1.21
CA ILE A 6 1.19 -16.24 0.01
C ILE A 6 -0.25 -16.74 0.07
N ARG A 7 -0.63 -17.27 1.23
CA ARG A 7 -2.02 -17.54 1.58
C ARG A 7 -2.42 -16.60 2.71
N SER A 8 -3.47 -15.82 2.47
CA SER A 8 -4.11 -14.97 3.47
C SER A 8 -5.46 -15.56 3.86
N THR A 9 -5.74 -15.62 5.16
CA THR A 9 -7.00 -16.16 5.68
C THR A 9 -7.57 -15.21 6.73
N LEU A 10 -8.86 -14.92 6.63
CA LEU A 10 -9.63 -14.16 7.59
C LEU A 10 -10.77 -15.03 8.12
N LYS A 11 -10.87 -15.13 9.45
CA LYS A 11 -11.99 -15.74 10.16
C LYS A 11 -12.70 -14.68 10.98
N ILE A 12 -14.02 -14.72 10.99
CA ILE A 12 -14.81 -13.86 11.86
C ILE A 12 -14.72 -14.43 13.28
N ARG A 13 -14.49 -13.57 14.26
CA ARG A 13 -14.49 -13.97 15.67
C ARG A 13 -15.91 -14.24 16.15
N GLU A 14 -16.07 -15.14 17.11
CA GLU A 14 -17.37 -15.50 17.67
C GLU A 14 -18.15 -14.29 18.19
N GLU A 15 -17.45 -13.35 18.85
CA GLU A 15 -18.05 -12.13 19.41
C GLU A 15 -18.59 -11.14 18.34
N ALA A 16 -18.07 -11.25 17.11
CA ALA A 16 -18.48 -10.43 15.98
C ALA A 16 -19.40 -11.16 14.99
N PHE A 17 -19.75 -12.41 15.31
CA PHE A 17 -20.59 -13.23 14.44
C PHE A 17 -22.07 -12.88 14.61
N GLU A 18 -22.70 -12.46 13.52
CA GLU A 18 -24.13 -12.20 13.43
C GLU A 18 -24.71 -13.07 12.28
N PRO A 19 -25.47 -14.14 12.60
CA PRO A 19 -26.02 -15.06 11.59
C PRO A 19 -26.87 -14.31 10.56
N GLY A 20 -26.67 -14.64 9.28
CA GLY A 20 -27.45 -14.05 8.18
C GLY A 20 -27.08 -12.60 7.83
N LYS A 21 -26.11 -12.00 8.53
CA LYS A 21 -25.64 -10.67 8.18
C LYS A 21 -24.81 -10.70 6.90
N THR A 22 -25.18 -9.90 5.90
CA THR A 22 -24.37 -9.71 4.71
C THR A 22 -23.16 -8.88 5.04
N VAL A 23 -21.96 -9.38 4.70
CA VAL A 23 -20.70 -8.72 4.92
C VAL A 23 -19.90 -8.57 3.63
N ARG A 24 -19.09 -7.51 3.58
CA ARG A 24 -18.03 -7.35 2.57
C ARG A 24 -16.68 -7.54 3.24
N VAL A 25 -15.90 -8.44 2.67
CA VAL A 25 -14.54 -8.74 3.15
C VAL A 25 -13.54 -8.39 2.07
N TYR A 26 -12.51 -7.63 2.45
CA TYR A 26 -11.44 -7.17 1.56
C TYR A 26 -10.14 -7.79 2.01
N LEU A 27 -9.57 -8.67 1.19
CA LEU A 27 -8.24 -9.24 1.41
C LEU A 27 -7.23 -8.55 0.51
N PRO A 28 -6.16 -7.95 1.09
CA PRO A 28 -5.17 -7.21 0.31
C PRO A 28 -4.35 -8.13 -0.57
N ILE A 29 -4.03 -7.64 -1.76
CA ILE A 29 -3.09 -8.24 -2.70
C ILE A 29 -2.12 -7.16 -3.19
N PRO A 30 -0.89 -7.54 -3.60
CA PRO A 30 0.10 -6.57 -4.02
C PRO A 30 -0.29 -5.81 -5.28
N LEU A 31 0.16 -4.57 -5.36
CA LEU A 31 0.14 -3.77 -6.59
C LEU A 31 1.14 -4.36 -7.58
N GLU A 32 0.80 -4.35 -8.86
CA GLU A 32 1.72 -4.72 -9.93
C GLU A 32 2.48 -3.48 -10.43
N TYR A 33 3.61 -3.19 -9.81
CA TYR A 33 4.49 -2.07 -10.16
C TYR A 33 5.93 -2.57 -10.36
N ALA A 34 6.90 -1.70 -10.53
CA ALA A 34 8.27 -2.06 -10.93
C ALA A 34 8.90 -3.21 -10.12
N GLN A 35 8.59 -3.30 -8.83
CA GLN A 35 9.14 -4.36 -7.96
C GLN A 35 8.31 -5.65 -7.96
N VAL A 36 7.01 -5.58 -8.22
CA VAL A 36 6.10 -6.74 -8.21
C VAL A 36 5.73 -7.09 -9.65
N ARG A 37 6.11 -8.29 -10.07
CA ARG A 37 5.87 -8.79 -11.42
C ARG A 37 5.26 -10.19 -11.37
N ASN A 38 4.65 -10.60 -12.46
CA ASN A 38 4.11 -11.95 -12.66
C ASN A 38 3.12 -12.36 -11.56
N PHE A 39 2.31 -11.38 -11.07
CA PHE A 39 1.27 -11.66 -10.09
C PHE A 39 0.23 -12.62 -10.67
N ARG A 40 -0.10 -13.66 -9.90
CA ARG A 40 -1.18 -14.61 -10.21
C ARG A 40 -2.00 -14.91 -8.98
N LEU A 41 -3.30 -14.73 -9.07
CA LEU A 41 -4.25 -15.20 -8.06
C LEU A 41 -4.52 -16.69 -8.33
N LEU A 42 -4.14 -17.57 -7.40
CA LEU A 42 -4.18 -19.02 -7.58
C LEU A 42 -5.47 -19.65 -7.07
N HIS A 43 -5.97 -19.14 -5.95
CA HIS A 43 -7.14 -19.67 -5.28
C HIS A 43 -7.89 -18.61 -4.49
N THR A 44 -9.20 -18.74 -4.44
CA THR A 44 -10.11 -17.98 -3.58
C THR A 44 -11.08 -18.94 -2.90
N SER A 45 -11.45 -18.68 -1.64
CA SER A 45 -12.38 -19.54 -0.87
C SER A 45 -13.80 -19.56 -1.43
N MET A 46 -14.17 -18.56 -2.20
CA MET A 46 -15.44 -18.40 -2.89
C MET A 46 -15.25 -17.48 -4.11
N GLU A 47 -16.25 -17.39 -4.96
CA GLU A 47 -16.24 -16.45 -6.09
C GLU A 47 -16.14 -15.00 -5.57
N PRO A 48 -15.12 -14.24 -5.95
CA PRO A 48 -15.01 -12.85 -5.51
C PRO A 48 -16.04 -11.95 -6.20
N LEU A 49 -16.64 -11.04 -5.44
CA LEU A 49 -17.46 -9.96 -6.00
C LEU A 49 -16.66 -9.12 -6.99
N ARG A 50 -15.39 -8.85 -6.63
CA ARG A 50 -14.46 -8.06 -7.45
C ARG A 50 -13.02 -8.30 -7.04
N THR A 51 -12.13 -8.34 -8.04
CA THR A 51 -10.67 -8.20 -7.86
C THR A 51 -10.25 -6.84 -8.41
N ALA A 52 -9.58 -6.03 -7.59
CA ALA A 52 -9.14 -4.71 -8.00
C ALA A 52 -8.09 -4.77 -9.12
N PRO A 53 -8.09 -3.81 -10.06
CA PRO A 53 -7.11 -3.73 -11.14
C PRO A 53 -5.65 -3.65 -10.62
N PRO A 54 -4.65 -4.00 -11.45
CA PRO A 54 -3.24 -4.10 -11.05
C PRO A 54 -2.66 -2.89 -10.32
N LEU A 55 -2.98 -1.68 -10.75
CA LEU A 55 -2.43 -0.43 -10.19
C LEU A 55 -3.43 0.33 -9.30
N TRP A 56 -4.52 -0.31 -8.92
CA TRP A 56 -5.52 0.33 -8.05
C TRP A 56 -4.96 0.53 -6.64
N PRO A 57 -4.99 1.77 -6.09
CA PRO A 57 -4.58 2.01 -4.71
C PRO A 57 -5.34 1.08 -3.75
N GLN A 58 -4.63 0.52 -2.75
CA GLN A 58 -5.21 -0.46 -1.82
C GLN A 58 -5.86 -1.66 -2.55
N ARG A 59 -5.12 -2.25 -3.49
CA ARG A 59 -5.58 -3.39 -4.30
C ARG A 59 -6.03 -4.55 -3.42
N THR A 60 -7.24 -5.02 -3.64
CA THR A 60 -7.87 -6.09 -2.85
C THR A 60 -8.66 -7.06 -3.70
N VAL A 61 -8.88 -8.26 -3.15
CA VAL A 61 -9.97 -9.15 -3.55
C VAL A 61 -11.13 -8.90 -2.59
N CYS A 62 -12.30 -8.61 -3.12
CA CYS A 62 -13.51 -8.34 -2.35
C CYS A 62 -14.48 -9.52 -2.46
N PHE A 63 -14.95 -9.99 -1.31
CA PHE A 63 -16.03 -10.98 -1.19
C PHE A 63 -17.28 -10.32 -0.61
N GLU A 64 -18.47 -10.77 -1.02
CA GLU A 64 -19.74 -10.40 -0.42
C GLU A 64 -20.54 -11.67 -0.19
N THR A 65 -20.97 -11.92 1.03
CA THR A 65 -21.77 -13.09 1.39
C THR A 65 -22.50 -12.89 2.71
N GLU A 66 -23.51 -13.71 2.97
CA GLU A 66 -24.11 -13.85 4.30
C GLU A 66 -23.19 -14.69 5.19
N LEU A 67 -23.05 -14.25 6.46
CA LEU A 67 -22.24 -14.96 7.45
C LEU A 67 -22.90 -16.27 7.88
N THR A 68 -22.10 -17.33 7.89
CA THR A 68 -22.39 -18.62 8.51
C THR A 68 -21.33 -18.92 9.57
N GLU A 69 -21.59 -19.85 10.49
CA GLU A 69 -20.64 -20.26 11.55
C GLU A 69 -19.26 -20.69 11.03
N ASN A 70 -19.22 -21.18 9.79
CA ASN A 70 -18.00 -21.65 9.13
C ASN A 70 -17.44 -20.67 8.10
N SER A 71 -17.86 -19.40 8.12
CA SER A 71 -17.39 -18.42 7.16
C SER A 71 -15.89 -18.16 7.32
N VAL A 72 -15.12 -18.64 6.36
CA VAL A 72 -13.67 -18.44 6.25
C VAL A 72 -13.38 -17.85 4.87
N PHE A 73 -12.72 -16.71 4.86
CA PHE A 73 -12.31 -16.02 3.65
C PHE A 73 -10.82 -16.24 3.44
N SER A 74 -10.44 -16.80 2.32
CA SER A 74 -9.03 -16.98 1.99
C SER A 74 -8.75 -16.72 0.52
N ILE A 75 -7.52 -16.24 0.29
CA ILE A 75 -6.92 -16.10 -1.03
C ILE A 75 -5.52 -16.72 -1.01
N GLU A 76 -5.11 -17.24 -2.14
CA GLU A 76 -3.74 -17.67 -2.35
C GLU A 76 -3.25 -17.07 -3.66
N TYR A 77 -2.07 -16.45 -3.63
CA TYR A 77 -1.47 -15.80 -4.77
C TYR A 77 0.05 -15.93 -4.76
N GLU A 78 0.63 -15.70 -5.90
CA GLU A 78 2.08 -15.69 -6.09
C GLU A 78 2.53 -14.50 -6.91
N PHE A 79 3.78 -14.10 -6.72
CA PHE A 79 4.41 -13.03 -7.48
C PHE A 79 5.94 -13.09 -7.35
N GLU A 80 6.61 -12.39 -8.24
CA GLU A 80 8.04 -12.14 -8.17
C GLU A 80 8.30 -10.74 -7.60
N ASN A 81 9.22 -10.64 -6.62
CA ASN A 81 9.71 -9.38 -6.12
C ASN A 81 11.10 -9.08 -6.72
N HIS A 82 11.16 -8.02 -7.51
CA HIS A 82 12.36 -7.50 -8.14
C HIS A 82 12.77 -6.21 -7.43
N THR A 83 13.52 -6.34 -6.32
CA THR A 83 13.98 -5.17 -5.57
C THR A 83 15.17 -4.54 -6.31
N PRO A 84 15.02 -3.34 -6.91
CA PRO A 84 16.15 -2.62 -7.46
C PRO A 84 17.01 -2.08 -6.31
N TYR A 85 18.32 -2.15 -6.48
CA TYR A 85 19.21 -1.36 -5.65
C TYR A 85 19.22 0.07 -6.20
N ILE A 86 18.96 1.04 -5.34
CA ILE A 86 19.03 2.46 -5.68
C ILE A 86 20.19 3.05 -4.89
N GLU A 87 21.23 3.44 -5.62
CA GLU A 87 22.32 4.23 -5.05
C GLU A 87 21.88 5.67 -4.90
N LEU A 88 21.83 6.12 -3.66
CA LEU A 88 21.45 7.49 -3.32
C LEU A 88 22.71 8.37 -3.34
N ASP A 89 22.70 9.40 -4.18
CA ASP A 89 23.80 10.37 -4.30
C ASP A 89 23.25 11.79 -4.05
N GLU A 90 23.63 12.37 -2.93
CA GLU A 90 23.19 13.69 -2.49
C GLU A 90 23.56 14.79 -3.51
N ASN A 91 24.69 14.63 -4.23
CA ASN A 91 25.15 15.59 -5.24
C ASN A 91 24.32 15.58 -6.53
N ARG A 92 23.51 14.55 -6.73
CA ARG A 92 22.63 14.40 -7.91
C ARG A 92 21.21 14.89 -7.66
N VAL A 93 20.88 15.26 -6.43
CA VAL A 93 19.56 15.78 -6.08
C VAL A 93 19.52 17.27 -6.41
N THR A 94 18.74 17.64 -7.39
CA THR A 94 18.59 19.02 -7.86
C THR A 94 17.18 19.53 -7.57
N GLY A 95 17.02 20.25 -6.46
CA GLY A 95 15.80 20.98 -6.14
C GLY A 95 14.70 20.17 -5.47
N ALA A 96 13.58 20.85 -5.24
CA ALA A 96 12.39 20.25 -4.63
C ALA A 96 11.68 19.26 -5.57
N ALA A 97 11.01 18.30 -4.99
CA ALA A 97 10.20 17.35 -5.74
C ALA A 97 9.11 18.07 -6.55
N ASP A 98 9.07 17.83 -7.85
CA ASP A 98 7.99 18.32 -8.72
C ASP A 98 6.71 17.52 -8.47
N ALA A 99 5.75 18.14 -7.77
CA ALA A 99 4.46 17.52 -7.48
C ALA A 99 3.65 17.16 -8.74
N GLY A 100 3.94 17.80 -9.86
CA GLY A 100 3.33 17.49 -11.16
C GLY A 100 3.91 16.27 -11.86
N LYS A 101 5.08 15.78 -11.42
CA LYS A 101 5.77 14.64 -12.02
C LYS A 101 4.88 13.39 -12.01
N VAL A 102 4.73 12.79 -13.19
CA VAL A 102 4.05 11.50 -13.34
C VAL A 102 5.02 10.38 -13.00
N LEU A 103 4.61 9.50 -12.09
CA LEU A 103 5.37 8.32 -11.70
C LEU A 103 5.20 7.19 -12.73
N PRO A 104 6.08 6.17 -12.71
CA PRO A 104 6.01 5.03 -13.65
C PRO A 104 4.67 4.28 -13.62
N ASP A 105 3.92 4.34 -12.51
CA ASP A 105 2.59 3.76 -12.34
C ASP A 105 1.45 4.65 -12.86
N GLY A 106 1.79 5.81 -13.47
CA GLY A 106 0.82 6.77 -13.98
C GLY A 106 0.23 7.72 -12.93
N SER A 107 0.55 7.55 -11.65
CA SER A 107 0.14 8.47 -10.60
C SER A 107 0.96 9.77 -10.64
N ARG A 108 0.44 10.84 -10.04
CA ARG A 108 1.21 12.07 -9.85
C ARG A 108 1.88 12.06 -8.48
N LEU A 109 3.15 12.48 -8.43
CA LEU A 109 3.91 12.56 -7.18
C LEU A 109 3.18 13.39 -6.11
N GLY A 110 2.50 14.46 -6.51
CA GLY A 110 1.70 15.29 -5.61
C GLY A 110 0.63 14.54 -4.81
N ASN A 111 0.11 13.44 -5.34
CA ASN A 111 -0.85 12.60 -4.62
C ASN A 111 -0.26 11.96 -3.34
N TRP A 112 1.07 11.85 -3.28
CA TRP A 112 1.81 11.24 -2.16
C TRP A 112 2.44 12.28 -1.23
N LEU A 113 2.41 13.56 -1.61
CA LEU A 113 3.01 14.66 -0.85
C LEU A 113 1.99 15.46 -0.03
N GLY A 114 0.72 15.14 -0.12
CA GLY A 114 -0.36 15.84 0.54
C GLY A 114 -0.92 15.11 1.77
N GLU A 115 -1.78 15.81 2.50
CA GLU A 115 -2.58 15.19 3.56
C GLU A 115 -3.55 14.17 2.97
N GLN A 116 -3.77 13.07 3.69
CA GLN A 116 -4.76 12.05 3.38
C GLN A 116 -5.56 11.74 4.65
N LEU A 117 -6.53 12.59 4.91
CA LEU A 117 -7.36 12.48 6.12
C LEU A 117 -8.15 11.17 6.13
N PRO A 118 -8.38 10.58 7.31
CA PRO A 118 -7.97 11.07 8.64
C PRO A 118 -6.56 10.62 9.08
N GLN A 119 -5.88 9.71 8.33
CA GLN A 119 -4.66 9.03 8.76
C GLN A 119 -3.40 9.89 8.61
N ILE A 120 -3.30 10.66 7.52
CA ILE A 120 -2.15 11.54 7.25
C ILE A 120 -2.59 12.98 7.40
N ARG A 121 -2.17 13.61 8.50
CA ARG A 121 -2.50 14.99 8.81
C ARG A 121 -1.26 15.78 9.21
N PHE A 122 -1.01 16.91 8.56
CA PHE A 122 0.12 17.80 8.87
C PHE A 122 -0.23 18.75 10.00
N THR A 123 -0.20 18.22 11.22
CA THR A 123 -0.47 19.01 12.42
C THR A 123 0.59 20.10 12.64
N PRO A 124 0.25 21.18 13.38
CA PRO A 124 1.25 22.20 13.78
C PRO A 124 2.47 21.58 14.46
N PHE A 125 2.25 20.57 15.31
CA PHE A 125 3.33 19.84 15.98
C PHE A 125 4.29 19.16 14.97
N LEU A 126 3.75 18.40 13.99
CA LEU A 126 4.59 17.74 12.98
C LEU A 126 5.36 18.75 12.12
N LYS A 127 4.73 19.87 11.78
CA LYS A 127 5.41 20.94 11.03
C LYS A 127 6.56 21.55 11.83
N SER A 128 6.33 21.87 13.12
CA SER A 128 7.36 22.39 13.99
C SER A 128 8.49 21.41 14.20
N LEU A 129 8.18 20.13 14.41
CA LEU A 129 9.19 19.08 14.56
C LEU A 129 10.04 18.92 13.28
N THR A 130 9.40 18.95 12.11
CA THR A 130 10.12 18.86 10.83
C THR A 130 11.05 20.06 10.63
N GLU A 131 10.61 21.27 11.01
CA GLU A 131 11.44 22.47 10.98
C GLU A 131 12.63 22.39 11.94
N GLU A 132 12.44 21.85 13.13
CA GLU A 132 13.50 21.66 14.12
C GLU A 132 14.56 20.68 13.61
N VAL A 133 14.13 19.55 13.03
CA VAL A 133 15.04 18.48 12.62
C VAL A 133 15.74 18.76 11.29
N ALA A 134 15.04 19.33 10.32
CA ALA A 134 15.54 19.45 8.95
C ALA A 134 15.27 20.79 8.25
N GLY A 135 14.80 21.82 8.98
CA GLY A 135 14.27 23.06 8.40
C GLY A 135 15.24 23.90 7.59
N ARG A 136 16.54 23.81 7.84
CA ARG A 136 17.59 24.58 7.13
C ARG A 136 18.23 23.84 5.96
N GLU A 137 17.93 22.56 5.82
CA GLU A 137 18.50 21.74 4.75
C GLU A 137 17.69 21.93 3.46
N GLU A 138 18.36 22.32 2.39
CA GLU A 138 17.75 22.55 1.08
C GLU A 138 17.71 21.28 0.21
N ASN A 139 18.68 20.38 0.42
CA ASN A 139 18.74 19.12 -0.30
C ASN A 139 17.69 18.16 0.23
N THR A 140 16.74 17.78 -0.61
CA THR A 140 15.61 16.92 -0.22
C THR A 140 16.05 15.54 0.31
N LEU A 141 17.15 14.98 -0.21
CA LEU A 141 17.68 13.70 0.25
C LEU A 141 18.32 13.85 1.63
N CYS A 142 19.09 14.91 1.86
CA CYS A 142 19.67 15.22 3.17
C CYS A 142 18.59 15.49 4.21
N ARG A 143 17.52 16.22 3.85
CA ARG A 143 16.35 16.41 4.72
C ARG A 143 15.70 15.09 5.12
N ALA A 144 15.47 14.19 4.14
CA ALA A 144 14.93 12.88 4.43
C ALA A 144 15.82 12.05 5.36
N LYS A 145 17.13 12.12 5.17
CA LYS A 145 18.13 11.47 6.02
C LYS A 145 18.07 12.01 7.45
N SER A 146 18.03 13.33 7.65
CA SER A 146 17.92 13.95 8.97
C SER A 146 16.66 13.58 9.72
N ILE A 147 15.55 13.31 9.01
CA ILE A 147 14.29 12.84 9.62
C ILE A 147 14.37 11.36 10.01
N TYR A 148 15.16 10.57 9.27
CA TYR A 148 15.32 9.13 9.49
C TYR A 148 16.29 8.81 10.65
N GLU A 149 17.34 9.58 10.85
CA GLU A 149 18.38 9.44 11.90
C GLU A 149 17.90 10.00 13.26
#